data_b59cdfe9a45623bb2a9f74651004296c
#
_entry.id   b59cdfe9a45623bb2a9f74651004296c
#
_cell.length_a   1.000
_cell.length_b   1.000
_cell.length_c   1.000
_cell.angle_alpha   90.00
_cell.angle_beta   90.00
_cell.angle_gamma   90.00
#
_symmetry.space_group_name_H-M   'P 1'
#
loop_
_entity.id
_entity.type
_entity.pdbx_description
1 polymer ?
#
loop_
_entity_poly.entity_id
_entity_poly.type
_entity_poly.pdbx_seq_one_letter_code
_entity_poly.pdbx_strand_id
1 'polypeptide(L)'
;MELRPYQKQAIEAIEQDWERGHRRTLLVLPTGCGKTIVFANVAKRAVARGKKVLILAHRDELLNQAQDKILKATGLMTSKEKASETSLDSFFRITVGSVQTMQREKRLNHFSPDTFQTIIVDEAHHALANGYQTVLNHFPNAEVLGVTATPERKNVACLGEYFDNIAYEYTLPQ
;
A
#
# COMPACT_ATOMS: atom_id res chain seq x y z
N MET A 1 -15.26 -4.42 12.33
CA MET A 1 -15.84 -4.92 11.06
C MET A 1 -15.35 -6.34 10.81
N GLU A 2 -16.26 -7.24 10.54
CA GLU A 2 -15.92 -8.64 10.32
C GLU A 2 -15.42 -8.88 8.90
N LEU A 3 -14.28 -9.57 8.78
CA LEU A 3 -13.69 -9.87 7.48
C LEU A 3 -14.39 -11.06 6.83
N ARG A 4 -14.63 -10.96 5.53
CA ARG A 4 -15.12 -12.08 4.72
C ARG A 4 -14.00 -13.13 4.57
N PRO A 5 -14.35 -14.43 4.36
CA PRO A 5 -13.34 -15.48 4.24
C PRO A 5 -12.24 -15.19 3.20
N TYR A 6 -12.60 -14.69 2.00
CA TYR A 6 -11.60 -14.38 0.99
C TYR A 6 -10.69 -13.23 1.40
N GLN A 7 -11.19 -12.28 2.21
CA GLN A 7 -10.37 -11.18 2.72
C GLN A 7 -9.31 -11.69 3.70
N LYS A 8 -9.69 -12.60 4.59
CA LYS A 8 -8.74 -13.26 5.51
C LYS A 8 -7.69 -14.05 4.74
N GLN A 9 -8.10 -14.79 3.73
CA GLN A 9 -7.19 -15.56 2.87
C GLN A 9 -6.19 -14.65 2.17
N ALA A 10 -6.66 -13.50 1.66
CA ALA A 10 -5.80 -12.54 0.99
C ALA A 10 -4.73 -11.97 1.94
N ILE A 11 -5.12 -11.60 3.15
CA ILE A 11 -4.20 -11.07 4.16
C ILE A 11 -3.13 -12.12 4.49
N GLU A 12 -3.54 -13.35 4.74
CA GLU A 12 -2.61 -14.44 5.06
C GLU A 12 -1.64 -14.72 3.91
N ALA A 13 -2.15 -14.71 2.67
CA ALA A 13 -1.33 -14.96 1.49
C ALA A 13 -0.27 -13.87 1.30
N ILE A 14 -0.62 -12.61 1.53
CA ILE A 14 0.30 -11.48 1.45
C ILE A 14 1.43 -11.66 2.48
N GLU A 15 1.09 -11.94 3.72
CA GLU A 15 2.08 -12.12 4.78
C GLU A 15 2.99 -13.31 4.54
N GLN A 16 2.44 -14.40 4.02
CA GLN A 16 3.23 -15.58 3.64
C GLN A 16 4.22 -15.27 2.51
N ASP A 17 3.81 -14.48 1.52
CA ASP A 17 4.70 -14.08 0.44
C ASP A 17 5.90 -13.28 0.98
N TRP A 18 5.65 -12.33 1.88
CA TRP A 18 6.73 -11.57 2.49
C TRP A 18 7.67 -12.47 3.30
N GLU A 19 7.13 -13.43 4.05
CA GLU A 19 7.94 -14.39 4.83
C GLU A 19 8.80 -15.27 3.94
N ARG A 20 8.32 -15.59 2.72
CA ARG A 20 9.07 -16.38 1.74
C ARG A 20 10.13 -15.59 0.98
N GLY A 21 10.24 -14.29 1.24
CA GLY A 21 11.21 -13.43 0.57
C GLY A 21 10.70 -12.72 -0.67
N HIS A 22 9.42 -12.84 -0.99
CA HIS A 22 8.79 -12.05 -2.05
C HIS A 22 8.45 -10.67 -1.51
N ARG A 23 9.42 -9.77 -1.51
CA ARG A 23 9.29 -8.46 -0.87
C ARG A 23 8.24 -7.57 -1.50
N ARG A 24 7.98 -7.74 -2.79
CA ARG A 24 7.03 -6.92 -3.55
C ARG A 24 5.95 -7.84 -4.09
N THR A 25 4.81 -7.85 -3.43
CA THR A 25 3.72 -8.75 -3.80
C THR A 25 2.48 -7.97 -4.21
N LEU A 26 1.63 -8.61 -5.00
CA LEU A 26 0.48 -7.98 -5.63
C LEU A 26 -0.80 -8.65 -5.15
N LEU A 27 -1.80 -7.82 -4.84
CA LEU A 27 -3.16 -8.25 -4.54
C LEU A 27 -4.06 -7.79 -5.67
N VAL A 28 -4.79 -8.71 -6.28
CA VAL A 28 -5.75 -8.41 -7.34
C VAL A 28 -7.15 -8.69 -6.84
N LEU A 29 -7.94 -7.65 -6.67
CA LEU A 29 -9.34 -7.75 -6.26
C LEU A 29 -10.23 -6.92 -7.19
N PRO A 30 -11.35 -7.48 -7.66
CA PRO A 30 -12.30 -6.70 -8.47
C PRO A 30 -12.83 -5.50 -7.68
N THR A 31 -13.22 -4.46 -8.40
CA THR A 31 -13.88 -3.30 -7.82
C THR A 31 -15.11 -3.74 -7.03
N GLY A 32 -15.27 -3.19 -5.81
CA GLY A 32 -16.38 -3.54 -4.94
C GLY A 32 -16.15 -4.74 -4.02
N CYS A 33 -14.98 -5.38 -4.10
CA CYS A 33 -14.65 -6.52 -3.23
C CYS A 33 -13.92 -6.11 -1.95
N GLY A 34 -13.93 -4.82 -1.61
CA GLY A 34 -13.38 -4.34 -0.34
C GLY A 34 -11.86 -4.36 -0.27
N LYS A 35 -11.18 -3.97 -1.36
CA LYS A 35 -9.70 -3.91 -1.37
C LYS A 35 -9.13 -3.04 -0.26
N THR A 36 -9.80 -1.91 0.05
CA THR A 36 -9.36 -1.01 1.13
C THR A 36 -9.43 -1.68 2.49
N ILE A 37 -10.45 -2.49 2.73
CA ILE A 37 -10.59 -3.26 3.97
C ILE A 37 -9.41 -4.22 4.12
N VAL A 38 -9.03 -4.90 3.02
CA VAL A 38 -7.91 -5.84 3.03
C VAL A 38 -6.60 -5.11 3.34
N PHE A 39 -6.26 -4.08 2.57
CA PHE A 39 -4.96 -3.44 2.77
C PHE A 39 -4.90 -2.65 4.09
N ALA A 40 -6.03 -2.12 4.58
CA ALA A 40 -6.08 -1.48 5.89
C ALA A 40 -5.76 -2.48 7.01
N ASN A 41 -6.27 -3.69 6.90
CA ASN A 41 -5.97 -4.76 7.87
C ASN A 41 -4.54 -5.27 7.75
N VAL A 42 -3.98 -5.32 6.54
CA VAL A 42 -2.54 -5.61 6.35
C VAL A 42 -1.69 -4.55 7.05
N ALA A 43 -2.05 -3.27 6.91
CA ALA A 43 -1.37 -2.18 7.59
C ALA A 43 -1.46 -2.31 9.11
N LYS A 44 -2.66 -2.60 9.64
CA LYS A 44 -2.87 -2.80 11.07
C LYS A 44 -1.99 -3.92 11.61
N ARG A 45 -1.90 -5.04 10.91
CA ARG A 45 -1.06 -6.18 11.31
C ARG A 45 0.42 -5.83 11.26
N ALA A 46 0.85 -5.05 10.26
CA ALA A 46 2.24 -4.58 10.18
C ALA A 46 2.58 -3.68 11.38
N VAL A 47 1.67 -2.79 11.75
CA VAL A 47 1.83 -1.94 12.95
C VAL A 47 1.94 -2.81 14.20
N ALA A 48 1.13 -3.87 14.32
CA ALA A 48 1.19 -4.79 15.46
C ALA A 48 2.55 -5.50 15.56
N ARG A 49 3.26 -5.64 14.43
CA ARG A 49 4.62 -6.20 14.40
C ARG A 49 5.70 -5.13 14.60
N GLY A 50 5.32 -3.91 14.96
CA GLY A 50 6.26 -2.82 15.23
C GLY A 50 6.71 -2.04 13.99
N LYS A 51 6.07 -2.23 12.85
CA LYS A 51 6.45 -1.57 11.60
C LYS A 51 5.73 -0.25 11.39
N LYS A 52 6.38 0.69 10.70
CA LYS A 52 5.74 1.89 10.19
C LYS A 52 5.30 1.66 8.75
N VAL A 53 4.10 2.12 8.43
CA VAL A 53 3.45 1.85 7.14
C VAL A 53 3.22 3.15 6.37
N LEU A 54 3.60 3.16 5.10
CA LEU A 54 3.21 4.20 4.15
C LEU A 54 2.17 3.63 3.20
N ILE A 55 1.03 4.29 3.09
CA ILE A 55 0.03 3.98 2.07
C ILE A 55 0.12 5.07 1.01
N LEU A 56 0.48 4.67 -0.20
CA LEU A 56 0.78 5.58 -1.30
C LEU A 56 -0.41 5.61 -2.26
N ALA A 57 -1.04 6.79 -2.35
CA ALA A 57 -2.14 7.03 -3.26
C ALA A 57 -1.68 7.81 -4.48
N HIS A 58 -2.46 7.75 -5.54
CA HIS A 58 -2.11 8.41 -6.81
C HIS A 58 -2.16 9.94 -6.69
N ARG A 59 -3.18 10.49 -6.01
CA ARG A 59 -3.42 11.94 -5.93
C ARG A 59 -3.78 12.39 -4.54
N ASP A 60 -3.46 13.65 -4.23
CA ASP A 60 -3.77 14.27 -2.94
C ASP A 60 -5.27 14.21 -2.58
N GLU A 61 -6.15 14.33 -3.57
CA GLU A 61 -7.60 14.31 -3.35
C GLU A 61 -8.11 13.00 -2.77
N LEU A 62 -7.33 11.92 -2.88
CA LEU A 62 -7.72 10.60 -2.39
C LEU A 62 -7.34 10.37 -0.92
N LEU A 63 -6.52 11.24 -0.34
CA LEU A 63 -5.94 11.00 1.00
C LEU A 63 -6.97 11.02 2.12
N ASN A 64 -7.88 11.99 2.11
CA ASN A 64 -8.92 12.06 3.14
C ASN A 64 -9.84 10.84 3.12
N GLN A 65 -10.21 10.38 1.93
CA GLN A 65 -10.98 9.14 1.76
C GLN A 65 -10.23 7.94 2.32
N ALA A 66 -8.94 7.83 2.01
CA ALA A 66 -8.13 6.73 2.49
C ALA A 66 -8.04 6.72 4.02
N GLN A 67 -7.81 7.90 4.62
CA GLN A 67 -7.77 8.02 6.09
C GLN A 67 -9.10 7.60 6.73
N ASP A 68 -10.21 8.06 6.18
CA ASP A 68 -11.54 7.74 6.69
C ASP A 68 -11.84 6.23 6.62
N LYS A 69 -11.54 5.63 5.49
CA LYS A 69 -11.75 4.19 5.30
C LYS A 69 -10.86 3.34 6.20
N ILE A 70 -9.61 3.75 6.41
CA ILE A 70 -8.70 3.04 7.31
C ILE A 70 -9.20 3.14 8.75
N LEU A 71 -9.63 4.31 9.17
CA LEU A 71 -10.20 4.51 10.51
C LEU A 71 -11.43 3.63 10.72
N LYS A 72 -12.34 3.60 9.76
CA LYS A 72 -13.55 2.78 9.84
C LYS A 72 -13.24 1.28 9.87
N ALA A 73 -12.26 0.85 9.08
CA ALA A 73 -11.91 -0.56 8.97
C ALA A 73 -11.11 -1.08 10.16
N THR A 74 -10.28 -0.26 10.77
CA THR A 74 -9.28 -0.72 11.76
C THR A 74 -9.33 0.00 13.09
N GLY A 75 -10.00 1.14 13.17
CA GLY A 75 -9.96 2.01 14.35
C GLY A 75 -8.67 2.80 14.52
N LEU A 76 -7.74 2.70 13.55
CA LEU A 76 -6.45 3.39 13.63
C LEU A 76 -6.50 4.75 12.93
N MET A 77 -5.92 5.74 13.57
CA MET A 77 -5.71 7.05 12.98
C MET A 77 -4.43 7.06 12.17
N THR A 78 -4.39 7.90 11.15
CA THR A 78 -3.26 8.01 10.23
C THR A 78 -2.80 9.45 10.14
N SER A 79 -1.52 9.64 9.84
CA SER A 79 -0.98 10.94 9.47
C SER A 79 -0.99 11.09 7.94
N LYS A 80 -0.77 12.30 7.47
CA LYS A 80 -0.92 12.61 6.05
C LYS A 80 0.31 13.38 5.55
N GLU A 81 0.81 12.98 4.38
CA GLU A 81 1.85 13.69 3.63
C GLU A 81 1.22 14.38 2.42
N LYS A 82 1.00 15.66 2.56
CA LYS A 82 0.38 16.51 1.55
C LYS A 82 1.02 17.90 1.64
N ALA A 83 1.01 18.66 0.59
CA ALA A 83 1.65 19.98 0.43
C ALA A 83 2.15 20.69 1.71
N SER A 84 1.27 20.98 2.67
CA SER A 84 1.60 21.66 3.92
C SER A 84 1.56 20.75 5.16
N GLU A 85 1.22 19.47 5.00
CA GLU A 85 1.06 18.53 6.10
C GLU A 85 2.10 17.44 6.03
N THR A 86 2.69 17.11 7.17
CA THR A 86 3.73 16.09 7.26
C THR A 86 3.49 15.12 8.41
N SER A 87 3.98 13.90 8.25
CA SER A 87 3.96 12.85 9.26
C SER A 87 5.21 12.85 10.14
N LEU A 88 6.20 13.72 9.87
CA LEU A 88 7.51 13.67 10.53
C LEU A 88 7.43 13.77 12.05
N ASP A 89 6.50 14.56 12.58
CA ASP A 89 6.32 14.74 14.02
C ASP A 89 5.12 13.95 14.57
N SER A 90 4.58 13.02 13.78
CA SER A 90 3.39 12.26 14.17
C SER A 90 3.74 11.00 14.94
N PHE A 91 2.93 10.69 15.95
CA PHE A 91 3.00 9.41 16.67
C PHE A 91 2.25 8.29 15.95
N PHE A 92 1.48 8.60 14.93
CA PHE A 92 0.74 7.59 14.19
C PHE A 92 1.68 6.73 13.36
N ARG A 93 1.44 5.41 13.39
CA ARG A 93 2.32 4.44 12.73
C ARG A 93 1.98 4.25 11.24
N ILE A 94 0.81 4.72 10.81
CA ILE A 94 0.38 4.65 9.41
C ILE A 94 0.33 6.06 8.86
N THR A 95 1.01 6.27 7.73
CA THR A 95 1.00 7.52 6.98
C THR A 95 0.33 7.29 5.64
N VAL A 96 -0.58 8.17 5.25
CA VAL A 96 -1.10 8.21 3.88
C VAL A 96 -0.46 9.37 3.15
N GLY A 97 0.08 9.10 1.97
CA GLY A 97 0.73 10.11 1.14
C GLY A 97 0.40 9.93 -0.33
N SER A 98 0.38 11.01 -1.08
CA SER A 98 0.25 10.89 -2.53
C SER A 98 1.62 10.77 -3.17
N VAL A 99 1.69 10.08 -4.30
CA VAL A 99 2.91 10.05 -5.09
C VAL A 99 3.27 11.46 -5.57
N GLN A 100 2.26 12.25 -5.87
CA GLN A 100 2.41 13.65 -6.29
C GLN A 100 3.25 14.47 -5.32
N THR A 101 3.01 14.31 -4.02
CA THR A 101 3.77 14.99 -2.97
C THR A 101 5.06 14.25 -2.62
N MET A 102 4.98 12.94 -2.42
CA MET A 102 6.10 12.13 -1.91
C MET A 102 7.27 12.05 -2.89
N GLN A 103 7.02 12.14 -4.21
CA GLN A 103 8.10 12.07 -5.20
C GLN A 103 9.03 13.29 -5.19
N ARG A 104 8.63 14.37 -4.53
CA ARG A 104 9.45 15.59 -4.47
C ARG A 104 10.70 15.34 -3.66
N GLU A 105 11.86 15.67 -4.22
CA GLU A 105 13.15 15.42 -3.61
C GLU A 105 13.26 16.02 -2.20
N LYS A 106 12.80 17.25 -2.03
CA LYS A 106 12.80 17.90 -0.70
C LYS A 106 11.97 17.12 0.31
N ARG A 107 10.84 16.57 -0.12
CA ARG A 107 9.99 15.79 0.78
C ARG A 107 10.65 14.48 1.16
N LEU A 108 11.15 13.74 0.18
CA LEU A 108 11.81 12.45 0.43
C LEU A 108 13.04 12.58 1.30
N ASN A 109 13.83 13.64 1.10
CA ASN A 109 15.06 13.84 1.87
C ASN A 109 14.84 14.05 3.36
N HIS A 110 13.61 14.37 3.78
CA HIS A 110 13.25 14.43 5.19
C HIS A 110 13.08 13.06 5.84
N PHE A 111 13.00 11.99 5.04
CA PHE A 111 12.78 10.64 5.55
C PHE A 111 14.05 9.81 5.41
N SER A 112 14.43 9.15 6.51
CA SER A 112 15.45 8.10 6.45
C SER A 112 14.95 6.96 5.56
N PRO A 113 15.83 6.29 4.79
CA PRO A 113 15.45 5.12 4.00
C PRO A 113 14.79 3.99 4.79
N ASP A 114 14.99 3.96 6.11
CA ASP A 114 14.42 2.95 6.99
C ASP A 114 13.14 3.40 7.71
N THR A 115 12.63 4.59 7.40
CA THR A 115 11.44 5.15 8.08
C THR A 115 10.22 4.25 7.93
N PHE A 116 9.96 3.78 6.71
CA PHE A 116 8.83 2.89 6.44
C PHE A 116 9.35 1.49 6.11
N GLN A 117 8.84 0.49 6.83
CA GLN A 117 9.19 -0.91 6.63
C GLN A 117 8.13 -1.65 5.81
N THR A 118 6.95 -1.05 5.67
CA THR A 118 5.86 -1.58 4.84
C THR A 118 5.27 -0.45 4.00
N ILE A 119 5.17 -0.66 2.69
CA ILE A 119 4.56 0.31 1.77
C ILE A 119 3.44 -0.38 1.01
N ILE A 120 2.26 0.23 1.05
CA ILE A 120 1.09 -0.23 0.31
C ILE A 120 0.83 0.75 -0.83
N VAL A 121 0.80 0.24 -2.05
CA VAL A 121 0.58 1.04 -3.25
C VAL A 121 -0.84 0.77 -3.76
N ASP A 122 -1.73 1.73 -3.56
CA ASP A 122 -3.08 1.63 -4.13
C ASP A 122 -3.04 1.97 -5.61
N GLU A 123 -3.91 1.34 -6.38
CA GLU A 123 -3.90 1.44 -7.85
C GLU A 123 -2.52 1.10 -8.42
N ALA A 124 -2.03 -0.09 -8.06
CA ALA A 124 -0.65 -0.53 -8.33
C ALA A 124 -0.29 -0.59 -9.81
N HIS A 125 -1.27 -0.54 -10.72
CA HIS A 125 -1.00 -0.47 -12.15
C HIS A 125 -0.21 0.80 -12.54
N HIS A 126 -0.14 1.80 -11.65
CA HIS A 126 0.69 2.99 -11.84
C HIS A 126 2.13 2.83 -11.31
N ALA A 127 2.45 1.69 -10.67
CA ALA A 127 3.69 1.54 -9.88
C ALA A 127 4.97 1.70 -10.71
N LEU A 128 4.93 1.43 -12.02
CA LEU A 128 6.10 1.58 -12.88
C LEU A 128 6.36 3.03 -13.32
N ALA A 129 5.43 3.94 -13.07
CA ALA A 129 5.64 5.35 -13.38
C ALA A 129 6.79 5.92 -12.55
N ASN A 130 7.52 6.88 -13.12
CA ASN A 130 8.74 7.45 -12.53
C ASN A 130 8.54 7.95 -11.10
N GLY A 131 7.41 8.61 -10.81
CA GLY A 131 7.14 9.12 -9.47
C GLY A 131 7.03 8.02 -8.42
N TYR A 132 6.35 6.93 -8.74
CA TYR A 132 6.25 5.77 -7.85
C TYR A 132 7.62 5.13 -7.62
N GLN A 133 8.39 4.95 -8.69
CA GLN A 133 9.74 4.37 -8.57
C GLN A 133 10.66 5.23 -7.72
N THR A 134 10.54 6.55 -7.84
CA THR A 134 11.31 7.48 -7.02
C THR A 134 11.02 7.26 -5.52
N VAL A 135 9.75 7.15 -5.15
CA VAL A 135 9.36 6.92 -3.76
C VAL A 135 9.80 5.54 -3.28
N LEU A 136 9.51 4.51 -4.05
CA LEU A 136 9.80 3.12 -3.65
C LEU A 136 11.31 2.87 -3.53
N ASN A 137 12.12 3.46 -4.42
CA ASN A 137 13.58 3.32 -4.37
C ASN A 137 14.19 4.05 -3.18
N HIS A 138 13.51 5.04 -2.63
CA HIS A 138 13.98 5.73 -1.43
C HIS A 138 13.92 4.83 -0.18
N PHE A 139 13.02 3.84 -0.19
CA PHE A 139 12.84 2.89 0.92
C PHE A 139 13.13 1.45 0.44
N PRO A 140 14.41 1.14 0.15
CA PRO A 140 14.76 -0.11 -0.55
C PRO A 140 14.53 -1.37 0.29
N ASN A 141 14.45 -1.24 1.60
CA ASN A 141 14.28 -2.37 2.51
C ASN A 141 12.81 -2.63 2.91
N ALA A 142 11.88 -1.81 2.42
CA ALA A 142 10.47 -1.97 2.75
C ALA A 142 9.87 -3.17 2.01
N GLU A 143 9.01 -3.91 2.71
CA GLU A 143 8.12 -4.85 2.03
C GLU A 143 7.00 -4.05 1.35
N VAL A 144 6.62 -4.44 0.13
CA VAL A 144 5.67 -3.68 -0.69
C VAL A 144 4.47 -4.55 -1.04
N LEU A 145 3.28 -4.00 -0.83
CA LEU A 145 2.03 -4.56 -1.31
C LEU A 145 1.45 -3.63 -2.38
N GLY A 146 1.30 -4.14 -3.59
CA GLY A 146 0.52 -3.47 -4.62
C GLY A 146 -0.91 -3.98 -4.60
N VAL A 147 -1.87 -3.09 -4.73
CA VAL A 147 -3.30 -3.44 -4.76
C VAL A 147 -3.90 -2.88 -6.04
N THR A 148 -4.53 -3.73 -6.82
CA THR A 148 -5.15 -3.32 -8.08
C THR A 148 -6.45 -4.08 -8.32
N ALA A 149 -7.34 -3.49 -9.10
CA ALA A 149 -8.47 -4.20 -9.66
C ALA A 149 -7.96 -5.12 -10.79
N THR A 150 -8.82 -5.95 -11.38
CA THR A 150 -8.42 -6.88 -12.43
C THR A 150 -7.68 -6.14 -13.55
N PRO A 151 -6.37 -6.35 -13.74
CA PRO A 151 -5.60 -5.59 -14.72
C PRO A 151 -5.86 -6.07 -16.14
N GLU A 152 -5.72 -5.17 -17.11
CA GLU A 152 -5.66 -5.56 -18.50
C GLU A 152 -4.39 -6.40 -18.76
N ARG A 153 -4.42 -7.27 -19.78
CA ARG A 153 -3.31 -8.18 -20.08
C ARG A 153 -1.95 -7.49 -20.20
N LYS A 154 -1.89 -6.34 -20.86
CA LYS A 154 -0.63 -5.62 -21.01
C LYS A 154 -0.12 -5.07 -19.68
N ASN A 155 -1.02 -4.73 -18.75
CA ASN A 155 -0.64 -4.25 -17.43
C ASN A 155 -0.09 -5.38 -16.54
N VAL A 156 -0.58 -6.60 -16.71
CA VAL A 156 -0.05 -7.76 -15.98
C VAL A 156 1.42 -8.00 -16.30
N ALA A 157 1.78 -7.96 -17.58
CA ALA A 157 3.17 -8.15 -17.99
C ALA A 157 4.09 -7.06 -17.42
N CYS A 158 3.64 -5.80 -17.45
CA CYS A 158 4.41 -4.68 -16.89
C CYS A 158 4.55 -4.78 -15.38
N LEU A 159 3.51 -5.17 -14.66
CA LEU A 159 3.56 -5.33 -13.21
C LEU A 159 4.52 -6.44 -12.79
N GLY A 160 4.67 -7.47 -13.59
CA GLY A 160 5.63 -8.55 -13.34
C GLY A 160 7.10 -8.11 -13.39
N GLU A 161 7.40 -6.96 -13.95
CA GLU A 161 8.75 -6.40 -13.91
C GLU A 161 9.12 -5.87 -12.54
N TYR A 162 8.14 -5.43 -11.76
CA TYR A 162 8.37 -4.87 -10.43
C TYR A 162 7.97 -5.81 -9.30
N PHE A 163 6.80 -6.47 -9.41
CA PHE A 163 6.29 -7.34 -8.36
C PHE A 163 6.81 -8.76 -8.53
N ASP A 164 7.25 -9.35 -7.42
CA ASP A 164 7.86 -10.69 -7.42
C ASP A 164 6.81 -11.80 -7.58
N ASN A 165 5.58 -11.54 -7.11
CA ASN A 165 4.52 -12.54 -7.12
C ASN A 165 3.15 -11.88 -7.01
N ILE A 166 2.10 -12.62 -7.39
CA ILE A 166 0.71 -12.28 -7.07
C ILE A 166 0.34 -13.13 -5.86
N ALA A 167 0.22 -12.50 -4.68
CA ALA A 167 -0.12 -13.21 -3.45
C ALA A 167 -1.51 -13.80 -3.50
N TYR A 168 -2.46 -13.05 -4.04
CA TYR A 168 -3.86 -13.45 -4.09
C TYR A 168 -4.58 -12.73 -5.23
N GLU A 169 -5.37 -13.49 -5.95
CA GLU A 169 -6.26 -12.96 -6.98
C GLU A 169 -7.65 -13.53 -6.76
N TYR A 170 -8.64 -12.65 -6.62
CA TYR A 170 -10.03 -13.04 -6.49
C TYR A 170 -10.76 -12.71 -7.78
N THR A 171 -11.37 -13.74 -8.38
CA THR A 171 -12.19 -13.58 -9.58
C THR A 171 -13.65 -13.75 -9.19
N LEU A 172 -14.48 -12.81 -9.64
CA LEU A 172 -15.92 -12.93 -9.40
C LEU A 172 -16.47 -14.13 -10.17
N PRO A 173 -17.37 -14.93 -9.55
CA PRO A 173 -18.05 -16.01 -10.27
C PRO A 173 -18.83 -15.43 -11.44
N GLN A 174 -18.73 -16.11 -12.57
CA GLN A 174 -19.51 -15.74 -13.76
C GLN A 174 -20.95 -16.23 -13.64
#